data_f4c89df7494dd6f23c8fe5c07f213ce9
#
_entry.id   f4c89df7494dd6f23c8fe5c07f213ce9
#
_cell.length_a   1.000
_cell.length_b   1.000
_cell.length_c   1.000
_cell.angle_alpha   90.00
_cell.angle_beta   90.00
_cell.angle_gamma   90.00
#
_symmetry.space_group_name_H-M   'P 1'
#
loop_
_entity.id
_entity.type
_entity.pdbx_description
1 polymer ?
#
loop_
_entity_poly.entity_id
_entity_poly.type
_entity_poly.pdbx_seq_one_letter_code
_entity_poly.pdbx_strand_id
1 'polypeptide(L)'
;MRAESRYTRVRGLLTHARVRGEGPPLVIVPGLGCASWMYARVARQLAPGRTVYAYDPPGHGLSAGRPGSPRTIEGLTNHLAAWLTEAGLGRVPLLGHSLGAEVIFDLAARHPGHVSAVIACAPTGIPENPSVRVQLGRLLLDLPRERPGLFLPALAAYTRSGPARMLRLAQNQSEHDTGPLLPHVRAPTLLLDGTHDPVIQAWTLEAICAAIPDATVREIPGGTHALTDSFPQTVARYTLDFLREAKA
;
A
#
# COMPACT_ATOMS: atom_id res chain seq x y z
N MET A 1 9.09 -10.59 18.19
CA MET A 1 8.89 -11.74 17.25
C MET A 1 9.70 -11.52 15.98
N ARG A 2 10.32 -12.57 15.44
CA ARG A 2 11.08 -12.52 14.18
C ARG A 2 10.08 -12.59 13.02
N ALA A 3 10.37 -11.92 11.91
CA ALA A 3 9.54 -12.02 10.72
C ALA A 3 9.90 -13.30 9.93
N GLU A 4 8.90 -13.97 9.40
CA GLU A 4 9.01 -15.17 8.57
C GLU A 4 8.70 -14.85 7.11
N SER A 5 9.32 -15.57 6.19
CA SER A 5 8.95 -15.53 4.77
C SER A 5 7.94 -16.63 4.47
N ARG A 6 6.80 -16.25 3.92
CA ARG A 6 5.78 -17.18 3.40
C ARG A 6 5.65 -17.02 1.90
N TYR A 7 5.48 -18.16 1.23
CA TYR A 7 5.33 -18.20 -0.22
C TYR A 7 4.03 -18.90 -0.58
N THR A 8 3.24 -18.26 -1.42
CA THR A 8 1.98 -18.79 -1.95
C THR A 8 2.05 -18.83 -3.47
N ARG A 9 1.61 -19.92 -4.09
CA ARG A 9 1.56 -20.03 -5.55
C ARG A 9 0.22 -19.48 -6.05
N VAL A 10 0.27 -18.39 -6.81
CA VAL A 10 -0.92 -17.70 -7.33
C VAL A 10 -0.83 -17.68 -8.86
N ARG A 11 -1.76 -18.33 -9.54
CA ARG A 11 -1.79 -18.43 -11.02
C ARG A 11 -0.40 -18.77 -11.61
N GLY A 12 0.30 -19.72 -10.98
CA GLY A 12 1.64 -20.17 -11.40
C GLY A 12 2.80 -19.26 -10.98
N LEU A 13 2.57 -18.09 -10.39
CA LEU A 13 3.60 -17.21 -9.82
C LEU A 13 3.83 -17.52 -8.35
N LEU A 14 5.08 -17.61 -7.95
CA LEU A 14 5.47 -17.72 -6.54
C LEU A 14 5.45 -16.32 -5.91
N THR A 15 4.50 -16.08 -5.03
CA THR A 15 4.24 -14.80 -4.38
C THR A 15 4.69 -14.84 -2.92
N HIS A 16 5.52 -13.90 -2.54
CA HIS A 16 6.09 -13.78 -1.21
C HIS A 16 5.29 -12.81 -0.34
N ALA A 17 5.20 -13.12 0.94
CA ALA A 17 4.83 -12.18 1.99
C ALA A 17 5.75 -12.36 3.19
N ARG A 18 6.17 -11.26 3.80
CA ARG A 18 6.87 -11.28 5.09
C ARG A 18 5.83 -11.19 6.19
N VAL A 19 5.77 -12.22 7.05
CA VAL A 19 4.75 -12.37 8.08
C VAL A 19 5.34 -12.13 9.45
N ARG A 20 4.62 -11.39 10.30
CA ARG A 20 5.04 -11.09 11.67
C ARG A 20 3.83 -10.92 12.58
N GLY A 21 3.97 -11.35 13.84
CA GLY A 21 2.94 -11.16 14.86
C GLY A 21 1.98 -12.32 14.98
N GLU A 22 1.03 -12.16 15.89
CA GLU A 22 -0.04 -13.12 16.18
C GLU A 22 -1.35 -12.36 16.32
N GLY A 23 -2.47 -13.04 16.06
CA GLY A 23 -3.83 -12.45 16.13
C GLY A 23 -4.48 -12.30 14.75
N PRO A 24 -5.55 -11.49 14.64
CA PRO A 24 -6.27 -11.31 13.39
C PRO A 24 -5.35 -10.79 12.26
N PRO A 25 -5.53 -11.25 11.02
CA PRO A 25 -4.68 -10.85 9.90
C PRO A 25 -4.84 -9.37 9.53
N LEU A 26 -3.75 -8.76 9.04
CA LEU A 26 -3.69 -7.47 8.38
C LEU A 26 -2.68 -7.55 7.25
N VAL A 27 -3.03 -7.05 6.06
CA VAL A 27 -2.14 -7.09 4.91
C VAL A 27 -1.63 -5.68 4.57
N ILE A 28 -0.33 -5.55 4.36
CA ILE A 28 0.31 -4.32 3.87
C ILE A 28 0.60 -4.49 2.37
N VAL A 29 0.07 -3.57 1.56
CA VAL A 29 0.26 -3.49 0.11
C VAL A 29 1.21 -2.35 -0.22
N PRO A 30 2.38 -2.64 -0.82
CA PRO A 30 3.44 -1.67 -1.00
C PRO A 30 3.18 -0.69 -2.13
N GLY A 31 3.88 0.46 -2.10
CA GLY A 31 3.95 1.43 -3.17
C GLY A 31 4.77 0.96 -4.37
N LEU A 32 4.86 1.83 -5.38
CA LEU A 32 5.59 1.59 -6.63
C LEU A 32 7.04 1.17 -6.37
N GLY A 33 7.41 0.00 -6.87
CA GLY A 33 8.78 -0.55 -6.74
C GLY A 33 9.18 -0.99 -5.33
N CYS A 34 8.36 -0.73 -4.32
CA CYS A 34 8.64 -1.06 -2.93
C CYS A 34 8.54 -2.56 -2.66
N ALA A 35 9.14 -3.00 -1.56
CA ALA A 35 9.16 -4.39 -1.13
C ALA A 35 8.84 -4.53 0.37
N SER A 36 8.41 -5.72 0.77
CA SER A 36 7.96 -6.06 2.13
C SER A 36 8.90 -5.63 3.24
N TRP A 37 10.21 -5.64 3.01
CA TRP A 37 11.21 -5.23 4.02
C TRP A 37 11.19 -3.73 4.31
N MET A 38 10.74 -2.88 3.40
CA MET A 38 10.60 -1.44 3.61
C MET A 38 9.51 -1.11 4.65
N TYR A 39 8.56 -2.03 4.84
CA TYR A 39 7.47 -1.90 5.82
C TYR A 39 7.77 -2.57 7.16
N ALA A 40 9.01 -3.03 7.37
CA ALA A 40 9.40 -3.78 8.57
C ALA A 40 9.20 -2.99 9.88
N ARG A 41 9.28 -1.66 9.84
CA ARG A 41 9.11 -0.80 11.01
C ARG A 41 7.66 -0.72 11.44
N VAL A 42 6.75 -0.38 10.54
CA VAL A 42 5.30 -0.33 10.84
C VAL A 42 4.77 -1.73 11.16
N ALA A 43 5.20 -2.77 10.43
CA ALA A 43 4.81 -4.15 10.72
C ALA A 43 5.23 -4.60 12.13
N ARG A 44 6.36 -4.11 12.65
CA ARG A 44 6.79 -4.38 14.03
C ARG A 44 5.87 -3.72 15.06
N GLN A 45 5.35 -2.55 14.78
CA GLN A 45 4.44 -1.83 15.68
C GLN A 45 3.01 -2.43 15.67
N LEU A 46 2.57 -2.96 14.53
CA LEU A 46 1.26 -3.62 14.37
C LEU A 46 1.24 -5.05 14.93
N ALA A 47 2.39 -5.73 14.94
CA ALA A 47 2.54 -7.14 15.30
C ALA A 47 2.05 -7.55 16.71
N PRO A 48 2.06 -6.68 17.74
CA PRO A 48 1.52 -7.05 19.05
C PRO A 48 0.02 -7.35 19.06
N GLY A 49 -0.74 -6.84 18.09
CA GLY A 49 -2.19 -7.02 18.02
C GLY A 49 -2.68 -7.68 16.73
N ARG A 50 -1.79 -7.94 15.76
CA ARG A 50 -2.16 -8.48 14.44
C ARG A 50 -1.11 -9.43 13.89
N THR A 51 -1.56 -10.41 13.10
CA THR A 51 -0.67 -11.13 12.18
C THR A 51 -0.52 -10.30 10.92
N VAL A 52 0.62 -9.61 10.78
CA VAL A 52 0.88 -8.66 9.69
C VAL A 52 1.56 -9.37 8.52
N TYR A 53 0.93 -9.29 7.36
CA TYR A 53 1.44 -9.81 6.08
C TYR A 53 1.93 -8.64 5.22
N ALA A 54 3.21 -8.37 5.19
CA ALA A 54 3.78 -7.42 4.21
C ALA A 54 3.97 -8.15 2.88
N TYR A 55 3.06 -7.89 1.95
CA TYR A 55 2.96 -8.55 0.65
C TYR A 55 3.96 -7.99 -0.35
N ASP A 56 4.59 -8.85 -1.14
CA ASP A 56 5.38 -8.47 -2.31
C ASP A 56 4.57 -8.75 -3.59
N PRO A 57 4.14 -7.73 -4.35
CA PRO A 57 3.47 -7.93 -5.62
C PRO A 57 4.33 -8.69 -6.65
N PRO A 58 3.75 -9.28 -7.70
CA PRO A 58 4.53 -9.95 -8.74
C PRO A 58 5.64 -9.09 -9.32
N GLY A 59 6.87 -9.61 -9.28
CA GLY A 59 8.07 -8.90 -9.73
C GLY A 59 8.59 -7.81 -8.79
N HIS A 60 8.08 -7.76 -7.56
CA HIS A 60 8.61 -6.92 -6.48
C HIS A 60 9.22 -7.78 -5.38
N GLY A 61 10.15 -7.23 -4.65
CA GLY A 61 10.73 -7.86 -3.48
C GLY A 61 11.25 -9.27 -3.73
N LEU A 62 10.69 -10.26 -3.04
CA LEU A 62 11.03 -11.67 -3.19
C LEU A 62 9.99 -12.46 -4.02
N SER A 63 8.97 -11.81 -4.54
CA SER A 63 8.01 -12.44 -5.45
C SER A 63 8.60 -12.65 -6.84
N ALA A 64 8.25 -13.78 -7.45
CA ALA A 64 8.69 -14.09 -8.81
C ALA A 64 8.11 -13.08 -9.82
N GLY A 65 8.97 -12.61 -10.72
CA GLY A 65 8.58 -11.85 -11.92
C GLY A 65 8.82 -12.69 -13.16
N ARG A 66 7.80 -12.75 -14.05
CA ARG A 66 7.88 -13.44 -15.34
C ARG A 66 7.39 -12.52 -16.46
N PRO A 67 7.72 -12.78 -17.72
CA PRO A 67 6.98 -12.21 -18.84
C PRO A 67 5.47 -12.45 -18.60
N GLY A 68 4.64 -11.41 -18.72
CA GLY A 68 3.19 -11.49 -18.41
C GLY A 68 2.79 -11.23 -16.96
N SER A 69 3.73 -11.03 -16.02
CA SER A 69 3.36 -10.55 -14.67
C SER A 69 2.65 -9.20 -14.75
N PRO A 70 1.65 -8.94 -13.88
CA PRO A 70 0.88 -7.70 -13.87
C PRO A 70 1.76 -6.45 -13.86
N ARG A 71 1.37 -5.46 -14.67
CA ARG A 71 2.03 -4.15 -14.79
C ARG A 71 1.03 -3.01 -14.85
N THR A 72 -0.20 -3.28 -14.42
CA THR A 72 -1.30 -2.33 -14.30
C THR A 72 -1.90 -2.42 -12.90
N ILE A 73 -2.54 -1.35 -12.44
CA ILE A 73 -3.22 -1.33 -11.13
C ILE A 73 -4.28 -2.44 -11.09
N GLU A 74 -5.14 -2.54 -12.09
CA GLU A 74 -6.14 -3.60 -12.17
C GLU A 74 -5.52 -5.01 -12.15
N GLY A 75 -4.41 -5.21 -12.86
CA GLY A 75 -3.69 -6.49 -12.85
C GLY A 75 -3.10 -6.83 -11.48
N LEU A 76 -2.59 -5.83 -10.75
CA LEU A 76 -2.11 -5.98 -9.37
C LEU A 76 -3.26 -6.26 -8.41
N THR A 77 -4.40 -5.60 -8.58
CA THR A 77 -5.64 -5.82 -7.82
C THR A 77 -6.13 -7.25 -7.98
N ASN A 78 -6.27 -7.72 -9.23
CA ASN A 78 -6.72 -9.08 -9.53
C ASN A 78 -5.75 -10.16 -9.00
N HIS A 79 -4.44 -9.85 -8.97
CA HIS A 79 -3.46 -10.75 -8.37
C HIS A 79 -3.54 -10.75 -6.84
N LEU A 80 -3.75 -9.58 -6.22
CA LEU A 80 -3.92 -9.47 -4.77
C LEU A 80 -5.17 -10.21 -4.31
N ALA A 81 -6.31 -10.09 -5.01
CA ALA A 81 -7.53 -10.83 -4.73
C ALA A 81 -7.28 -12.35 -4.76
N ALA A 82 -6.64 -12.84 -5.81
CA ALA A 82 -6.28 -14.24 -5.93
C ALA A 82 -5.31 -14.69 -4.84
N TRP A 83 -4.32 -13.85 -4.48
CA TRP A 83 -3.37 -14.16 -3.41
C TRP A 83 -4.06 -14.24 -2.04
N LEU A 84 -4.99 -13.35 -1.73
CA LEU A 84 -5.77 -13.38 -0.48
C LEU A 84 -6.55 -14.71 -0.35
N THR A 85 -7.16 -15.17 -1.45
CA THR A 85 -7.88 -16.45 -1.52
C THR A 85 -6.92 -17.63 -1.30
N GLU A 86 -5.83 -17.71 -2.05
CA GLU A 86 -4.86 -18.82 -1.99
C GLU A 86 -4.08 -18.86 -0.67
N ALA A 87 -3.89 -17.71 -0.02
CA ALA A 87 -3.29 -17.62 1.31
C ALA A 87 -4.28 -17.94 2.45
N GLY A 88 -5.55 -18.17 2.15
CA GLY A 88 -6.59 -18.49 3.13
C GLY A 88 -6.92 -17.34 4.08
N LEU A 89 -6.71 -16.09 3.63
CA LEU A 89 -6.87 -14.92 4.51
C LEU A 89 -8.32 -14.41 4.58
N GLY A 90 -9.15 -14.73 3.58
CA GLY A 90 -10.55 -14.32 3.53
C GLY A 90 -10.72 -12.80 3.45
N ARG A 91 -11.66 -12.27 4.24
CA ARG A 91 -11.94 -10.82 4.33
C ARG A 91 -11.08 -10.19 5.42
N VAL A 92 -10.16 -9.29 5.04
CA VAL A 92 -9.13 -8.72 5.93
C VAL A 92 -9.00 -7.20 5.79
N PRO A 93 -8.50 -6.50 6.82
CA PRO A 93 -8.09 -5.11 6.67
C PRO A 93 -6.81 -5.02 5.82
N LEU A 94 -6.77 -3.99 4.96
CA LEU A 94 -5.66 -3.71 4.06
C LEU A 94 -5.05 -2.35 4.36
N LEU A 95 -3.73 -2.29 4.52
CA LEU A 95 -2.97 -1.06 4.61
C LEU A 95 -2.20 -0.89 3.30
N GLY A 96 -2.60 0.07 2.48
CA GLY A 96 -1.93 0.41 1.22
C GLY A 96 -1.11 1.68 1.36
N HIS A 97 0.07 1.70 0.76
CA HIS A 97 0.93 2.87 0.74
C HIS A 97 1.12 3.36 -0.69
N SER A 98 0.92 4.67 -0.94
CA SER A 98 1.12 5.31 -2.25
C SER A 98 0.32 4.56 -3.34
N LEU A 99 0.94 4.07 -4.42
CA LEU A 99 0.32 3.21 -5.43
C LEU A 99 -0.43 2.01 -4.80
N GLY A 100 0.06 1.46 -3.70
CA GLY A 100 -0.62 0.38 -2.97
C GLY A 100 -1.98 0.80 -2.43
N ALA A 101 -2.20 2.09 -2.14
CA ALA A 101 -3.51 2.62 -1.77
C ALA A 101 -4.50 2.56 -2.95
N GLU A 102 -4.07 2.91 -4.16
CA GLU A 102 -4.91 2.76 -5.36
C GLU A 102 -5.30 1.31 -5.61
N VAL A 103 -4.34 0.37 -5.45
CA VAL A 103 -4.61 -1.07 -5.58
C VAL A 103 -5.67 -1.54 -4.57
N ILE A 104 -5.63 -1.07 -3.32
CA ILE A 104 -6.63 -1.48 -2.32
C ILE A 104 -7.96 -0.77 -2.48
N PHE A 105 -8.02 0.46 -3.02
CA PHE A 105 -9.29 1.10 -3.41
C PHE A 105 -9.95 0.34 -4.55
N ASP A 106 -9.20 0.01 -5.59
CA ASP A 106 -9.67 -0.79 -6.73
C ASP A 106 -10.18 -2.17 -6.23
N LEU A 107 -9.42 -2.83 -5.33
CA LEU A 107 -9.83 -4.09 -4.72
C LEU A 107 -11.12 -3.95 -3.90
N ALA A 108 -11.22 -2.92 -3.07
CA ALA A 108 -12.39 -2.71 -2.21
C ALA A 108 -13.66 -2.43 -3.02
N ALA A 109 -13.54 -1.75 -4.16
CA ALA A 109 -14.64 -1.48 -5.07
C ALA A 109 -15.07 -2.72 -5.89
N ARG A 110 -14.09 -3.43 -6.47
CA ARG A 110 -14.36 -4.56 -7.39
C ARG A 110 -14.55 -5.90 -6.68
N HIS A 111 -13.90 -6.09 -5.54
CA HIS A 111 -13.87 -7.35 -4.79
C HIS A 111 -14.15 -7.12 -3.28
N PRO A 112 -15.30 -6.52 -2.91
CA PRO A 112 -15.59 -6.10 -1.52
C PRO A 112 -15.57 -7.25 -0.53
N GLY A 113 -15.77 -8.50 -0.97
CA GLY A 113 -15.70 -9.70 -0.14
C GLY A 113 -14.32 -9.99 0.46
N HIS A 114 -13.25 -9.36 -0.05
CA HIS A 114 -11.88 -9.52 0.48
C HIS A 114 -11.48 -8.43 1.47
N VAL A 115 -12.22 -7.32 1.58
CA VAL A 115 -11.77 -6.12 2.30
C VAL A 115 -12.70 -5.83 3.47
N SER A 116 -12.20 -5.93 4.71
CA SER A 116 -12.97 -5.57 5.91
C SER A 116 -12.80 -4.09 6.30
N ALA A 117 -11.63 -3.52 6.06
CA ALA A 117 -11.32 -2.10 6.25
C ALA A 117 -10.17 -1.68 5.32
N VAL A 118 -10.14 -0.40 4.97
CA VAL A 118 -9.09 0.21 4.14
C VAL A 118 -8.30 1.20 4.98
N ILE A 119 -6.98 1.08 4.99
CA ILE A 119 -6.07 2.08 5.56
C ILE A 119 -5.15 2.55 4.43
N ALA A 120 -5.36 3.75 3.93
CA ALA A 120 -4.60 4.33 2.83
C ALA A 120 -3.58 5.34 3.35
N CYS A 121 -2.31 4.98 3.26
CA CYS A 121 -1.18 5.82 3.69
C CYS A 121 -0.59 6.54 2.48
N ALA A 122 -0.53 7.88 2.53
CA ALA A 122 -0.05 8.72 1.44
C ALA A 122 -0.67 8.31 0.08
N PRO A 123 -2.02 8.26 -0.03
CA PRO A 123 -2.70 7.71 -1.20
C PRO A 123 -2.50 8.58 -2.43
N THR A 124 -2.16 7.95 -3.56
CA THR A 124 -2.13 8.56 -4.88
C THR A 124 -3.42 8.28 -5.66
N GLY A 125 -3.61 8.89 -6.81
CA GLY A 125 -4.62 8.48 -7.78
C GLY A 125 -5.84 9.38 -7.94
N ILE A 126 -5.96 10.49 -7.19
CA ILE A 126 -7.17 11.30 -7.24
C ILE A 126 -6.89 12.77 -6.96
N PRO A 127 -7.65 13.66 -7.57
CA PRO A 127 -8.59 13.49 -8.69
C PRO A 127 -7.88 13.15 -10.00
N GLU A 128 -6.61 13.47 -10.13
CA GLU A 128 -5.79 13.14 -11.29
C GLU A 128 -4.38 12.79 -10.82
N ASN A 129 -3.89 11.64 -11.26
CA ASN A 129 -2.49 11.34 -11.08
C ASN A 129 -1.64 12.31 -11.89
N PRO A 130 -0.68 13.01 -11.28
CA PRO A 130 0.22 13.84 -12.03
C PRO A 130 1.07 13.00 -12.98
N SER A 131 1.57 13.61 -14.05
CA SER A 131 2.46 12.90 -14.98
C SER A 131 3.65 12.27 -14.25
N VAL A 132 4.20 11.18 -14.80
CA VAL A 132 5.35 10.45 -14.23
C VAL A 132 6.53 11.39 -13.90
N ARG A 133 6.76 12.43 -14.72
CA ARG A 133 7.83 13.42 -14.48
C ARG A 133 7.58 14.23 -13.21
N VAL A 134 6.33 14.65 -12.99
CA VAL A 134 5.95 15.42 -11.80
C VAL A 134 6.03 14.53 -10.55
N GLN A 135 5.55 13.29 -10.64
CA GLN A 135 5.65 12.33 -9.55
C GLN A 135 7.12 12.09 -9.16
N LEU A 136 7.99 11.84 -10.15
CA LEU A 136 9.42 11.65 -9.92
C LEU A 136 10.07 12.90 -9.30
N GLY A 137 9.74 14.10 -9.79
CA GLY A 137 10.23 15.35 -9.22
C GLY A 137 9.84 15.52 -7.75
N ARG A 138 8.58 15.22 -7.40
CA ARG A 138 8.10 15.27 -6.02
C ARG A 138 8.77 14.23 -5.13
N LEU A 139 8.97 13.00 -5.60
CA LEU A 139 9.72 11.97 -4.88
C LEU A 139 11.18 12.36 -4.64
N LEU A 140 11.83 13.05 -5.61
CA LEU A 140 13.18 13.59 -5.43
C LEU A 140 13.22 14.71 -4.38
N LEU A 141 12.17 15.54 -4.29
CA LEU A 141 12.03 16.56 -3.25
C LEU A 141 11.81 15.95 -1.86
N ASP A 142 11.20 14.78 -1.79
CA ASP A 142 10.99 14.06 -0.54
C ASP A 142 12.24 13.36 -0.01
N LEU A 143 13.13 12.93 -0.91
CA LEU A 143 14.31 12.13 -0.58
C LEU A 143 15.17 12.69 0.58
N PRO A 144 15.47 14.02 0.66
CA PRO A 144 16.22 14.57 1.79
C PRO A 144 15.47 14.58 3.13
N ARG A 145 14.14 14.42 3.09
CA ARG A 145 13.27 14.40 4.27
C ARG A 145 13.15 13.01 4.87
N GLU A 146 13.44 11.99 4.05
CA GLU A 146 13.34 10.60 4.44
C GLU A 146 14.52 10.17 5.33
N ARG A 147 14.29 9.13 6.11
CA ARG A 147 15.33 8.59 6.99
C ARG A 147 16.50 8.03 6.16
N PRO A 148 17.77 8.36 6.50
CA PRO A 148 18.94 7.81 5.79
C PRO A 148 18.94 6.27 5.75
N GLY A 149 18.43 5.61 6.80
CA GLY A 149 18.35 4.14 6.87
C GLY A 149 17.37 3.50 5.89
N LEU A 150 16.50 4.29 5.23
CA LEU A 150 15.59 3.81 4.18
C LEU A 150 16.29 3.68 2.82
N PHE A 151 17.37 4.43 2.57
CA PHE A 151 18.01 4.53 1.26
C PHE A 151 18.46 3.16 0.70
N LEU A 152 19.25 2.39 1.44
CA LEU A 152 19.73 1.08 0.99
C LEU A 152 18.61 0.06 0.79
N PRO A 153 17.63 -0.09 1.73
CA PRO A 153 16.45 -0.91 1.51
C PRO A 153 15.64 -0.53 0.27
N ALA A 154 15.46 0.77 0.01
CA ALA A 154 14.75 1.28 -1.16
C ALA A 154 15.51 0.99 -2.46
N LEU A 155 16.83 1.26 -2.49
CA LEU A 155 17.67 0.95 -3.64
C LEU A 155 17.61 -0.55 -3.99
N ALA A 156 17.69 -1.42 -2.98
CA ALA A 156 17.57 -2.86 -3.18
C ALA A 156 16.19 -3.28 -3.70
N ALA A 157 15.10 -2.62 -3.27
CA ALA A 157 13.76 -2.88 -3.74
C ALA A 157 13.60 -2.44 -5.21
N TYR A 158 14.01 -1.23 -5.53
CA TYR A 158 13.89 -0.65 -6.89
C TYR A 158 14.73 -1.41 -7.92
N THR A 159 15.95 -1.81 -7.57
CA THR A 159 16.77 -2.62 -8.46
C THR A 159 16.16 -3.99 -8.74
N ARG A 160 15.53 -4.63 -7.74
CA ARG A 160 14.84 -5.91 -7.93
C ARG A 160 13.56 -5.78 -8.76
N SER A 161 12.79 -4.72 -8.56
CA SER A 161 11.57 -4.44 -9.36
C SER A 161 11.89 -4.12 -10.81
N GLY A 162 13.05 -3.52 -11.05
CA GLY A 162 13.58 -3.16 -12.35
C GLY A 162 12.95 -1.89 -12.95
N PRO A 163 13.75 -1.02 -13.58
CA PRO A 163 13.29 0.30 -14.04
C PRO A 163 12.19 0.21 -15.11
N ALA A 164 12.26 -0.76 -16.01
CA ALA A 164 11.25 -0.93 -17.06
C ALA A 164 9.86 -1.29 -16.50
N ARG A 165 9.79 -2.09 -15.43
CA ARG A 165 8.53 -2.41 -14.75
C ARG A 165 8.00 -1.20 -14.02
N MET A 166 8.85 -0.51 -13.27
CA MET A 166 8.48 0.70 -12.52
C MET A 166 7.94 1.78 -13.45
N LEU A 167 8.61 2.02 -14.58
CA LEU A 167 8.14 3.00 -15.57
C LEU A 167 6.75 2.64 -16.12
N ARG A 168 6.51 1.39 -16.49
CA ARG A 168 5.21 0.94 -17.00
C ARG A 168 4.10 1.05 -15.96
N LEU A 169 4.38 0.69 -14.70
CA LEU A 169 3.43 0.87 -13.59
C LEU A 169 3.14 2.35 -13.35
N ALA A 170 4.17 3.20 -13.35
CA ALA A 170 3.98 4.65 -13.18
C ALA A 170 3.19 5.27 -14.34
N GLN A 171 3.41 4.81 -15.58
CA GLN A 171 2.62 5.22 -16.73
C GLN A 171 1.16 4.78 -16.59
N ASN A 172 0.92 3.51 -16.27
CA ASN A 172 -0.44 3.03 -16.03
C ASN A 172 -1.11 3.75 -14.86
N GLN A 173 -0.37 4.05 -13.80
CA GLN A 173 -0.87 4.83 -12.67
C GLN A 173 -1.34 6.24 -13.12
N SER A 174 -0.59 6.91 -14.01
CA SER A 174 -0.98 8.23 -14.52
C SER A 174 -2.21 8.20 -15.46
N GLU A 175 -2.56 7.02 -15.96
CA GLU A 175 -3.71 6.78 -16.86
C GLU A 175 -4.90 6.14 -16.11
N HIS A 176 -4.66 5.55 -14.94
CA HIS A 176 -5.69 4.88 -14.14
C HIS A 176 -6.56 5.89 -13.42
N ASP A 177 -7.86 5.83 -13.69
CA ASP A 177 -8.84 6.67 -13.03
C ASP A 177 -9.48 5.91 -11.85
N THR A 178 -9.00 6.20 -10.64
CA THR A 178 -9.54 5.62 -9.41
C THR A 178 -10.83 6.33 -8.96
N GLY A 179 -11.05 7.58 -9.41
CA GLY A 179 -12.18 8.42 -8.99
C GLY A 179 -13.55 7.75 -9.07
N PRO A 180 -13.95 7.17 -10.23
CA PRO A 180 -15.23 6.48 -10.38
C PRO A 180 -15.40 5.24 -9.50
N LEU A 181 -14.32 4.67 -8.94
CA LEU A 181 -14.37 3.49 -8.09
C LEU A 181 -14.65 3.83 -6.63
N LEU A 182 -14.24 5.03 -6.17
CA LEU A 182 -14.32 5.42 -4.75
C LEU A 182 -15.74 5.38 -4.17
N PRO A 183 -16.82 5.80 -4.86
CA PRO A 183 -18.18 5.67 -4.34
C PRO A 183 -18.62 4.21 -4.11
N HIS A 184 -17.91 3.25 -4.69
CA HIS A 184 -18.17 1.81 -4.53
C HIS A 184 -17.38 1.17 -3.40
N VAL A 185 -16.43 1.87 -2.78
CA VAL A 185 -15.71 1.42 -1.58
C VAL A 185 -16.67 1.45 -0.39
N ARG A 186 -17.12 0.27 0.04
CA ARG A 186 -18.08 0.11 1.15
C ARG A 186 -17.42 -0.21 2.49
N ALA A 187 -16.14 -0.56 2.46
CA ALA A 187 -15.38 -0.84 3.67
C ALA A 187 -15.06 0.49 4.39
N PRO A 188 -15.14 0.54 5.73
CA PRO A 188 -14.65 1.68 6.50
C PRO A 188 -13.24 2.04 6.07
N THR A 189 -12.97 3.33 5.87
CA THR A 189 -11.73 3.80 5.27
C THR A 189 -11.06 4.86 6.14
N LEU A 190 -9.77 4.64 6.44
CA LEU A 190 -8.89 5.61 7.09
C LEU A 190 -7.85 6.10 6.08
N LEU A 191 -7.78 7.41 5.90
CA LEU A 191 -6.76 8.09 5.10
C LEU A 191 -5.71 8.67 6.04
N LEU A 192 -4.44 8.34 5.80
CA LEU A 192 -3.30 8.84 6.56
C LEU A 192 -2.34 9.56 5.62
N ASP A 193 -1.97 10.78 5.97
CA ASP A 193 -0.92 11.51 5.25
C ASP A 193 -0.02 12.31 6.19
N GLY A 194 1.14 12.69 5.69
CA GLY A 194 2.11 13.50 6.38
C GLY A 194 2.06 14.97 5.97
N THR A 195 2.06 15.89 6.94
CA THR A 195 2.02 17.34 6.64
C THR A 195 3.25 17.84 5.88
N HIS A 196 4.31 17.05 5.78
CA HIS A 196 5.55 17.36 5.02
C HIS A 196 5.71 16.48 3.77
N ASP A 197 4.66 15.74 3.36
CA ASP A 197 4.66 14.96 2.13
C ASP A 197 4.56 15.90 0.90
N PRO A 198 5.58 15.99 0.04
CA PRO A 198 5.51 16.81 -1.16
C PRO A 198 4.83 16.09 -2.33
N VAL A 199 4.60 14.78 -2.19
CA VAL A 199 4.04 13.92 -3.26
C VAL A 199 2.52 14.06 -3.27
N ILE A 200 1.89 13.96 -2.10
CA ILE A 200 0.44 14.04 -1.95
C ILE A 200 0.04 15.49 -1.65
N GLN A 201 -1.01 15.94 -2.31
CA GLN A 201 -1.56 17.28 -2.07
C GLN A 201 -2.76 17.18 -1.13
N ALA A 202 -2.94 18.17 -0.24
CA ALA A 202 -4.05 18.19 0.72
C ALA A 202 -5.42 17.97 0.07
N TRP A 203 -5.66 18.61 -1.08
CA TRP A 203 -6.91 18.45 -1.84
C TRP A 203 -7.14 17.03 -2.39
N THR A 204 -6.07 16.21 -2.55
CA THR A 204 -6.19 14.79 -2.91
C THR A 204 -6.90 14.01 -1.79
N LEU A 205 -6.49 14.21 -0.54
CA LEU A 205 -7.14 13.56 0.61
C LEU A 205 -8.59 14.00 0.77
N GLU A 206 -8.85 15.30 0.60
CA GLU A 206 -10.21 15.86 0.65
C GLU A 206 -11.10 15.23 -0.42
N ALA A 207 -10.61 15.12 -1.66
CA ALA A 207 -11.35 14.52 -2.76
C ALA A 207 -11.65 13.04 -2.53
N ILE A 208 -10.66 12.26 -2.04
CA ILE A 208 -10.84 10.84 -1.70
C ILE A 208 -11.87 10.71 -0.56
N CYS A 209 -11.74 11.50 0.49
CA CYS A 209 -12.62 11.46 1.65
C CYS A 209 -14.06 11.81 1.27
N ALA A 210 -14.26 12.81 0.40
CA ALA A 210 -15.58 13.19 -0.08
C ALA A 210 -16.25 12.14 -0.96
N ALA A 211 -15.46 11.32 -1.67
CA ALA A 211 -15.95 10.33 -2.61
C ALA A 211 -16.27 8.96 -1.96
N ILE A 212 -15.60 8.60 -0.85
CA ILE A 212 -15.85 7.34 -0.14
C ILE A 212 -16.91 7.55 0.94
N PRO A 213 -18.01 6.74 0.96
CA PRO A 213 -19.13 6.94 1.89
C PRO A 213 -18.79 6.90 3.38
N ASP A 214 -17.82 6.08 3.78
CA ASP A 214 -17.37 5.91 5.17
C ASP A 214 -15.85 6.10 5.24
N ALA A 215 -15.41 7.36 5.14
CA ALA A 215 -14.00 7.71 5.19
C ALA A 215 -13.69 8.75 6.26
N THR A 216 -12.53 8.61 6.88
CA THR A 216 -11.96 9.57 7.83
C THR A 216 -10.51 9.88 7.46
N VAL A 217 -10.07 11.12 7.75
CA VAL A 217 -8.70 11.57 7.52
C VAL A 217 -7.99 11.79 8.85
N ARG A 218 -6.72 11.40 8.91
CA ARG A 218 -5.80 11.74 10.00
C ARG A 218 -4.47 12.22 9.40
N GLU A 219 -4.06 13.42 9.72
CA GLU A 219 -2.76 13.93 9.35
C GLU A 219 -1.72 13.59 10.41
N ILE A 220 -0.49 13.34 9.96
CA ILE A 220 0.67 13.08 10.82
C ILE A 220 1.60 14.30 10.74
N PRO A 221 1.67 15.14 11.80
CA PRO A 221 2.54 16.30 11.82
C PRO A 221 4.00 15.93 11.56
N GLY A 222 4.63 16.59 10.59
CA GLY A 222 5.99 16.31 10.17
C GLY A 222 6.18 15.03 9.36
N GLY A 223 5.10 14.30 9.09
CA GLY A 223 5.14 13.08 8.28
C GLY A 223 5.59 13.37 6.84
N THR A 224 6.40 12.46 6.29
CA THR A 224 6.94 12.46 4.93
C THR A 224 6.20 11.44 4.08
N HIS A 225 6.53 11.29 2.78
CA HIS A 225 5.84 10.31 1.93
C HIS A 225 5.99 8.88 2.46
N ALA A 226 7.18 8.48 2.93
CA ALA A 226 7.39 7.16 3.52
C ALA A 226 6.98 7.08 5.00
N LEU A 227 5.82 7.64 5.37
CA LEU A 227 5.34 7.73 6.76
C LEU A 227 5.27 6.36 7.49
N THR A 228 5.11 5.26 6.77
CA THR A 228 5.17 3.90 7.33
C THR A 228 6.55 3.51 7.85
N ASP A 229 7.62 4.17 7.36
CA ASP A 229 9.00 4.03 7.88
C ASP A 229 9.37 5.15 8.83
N SER A 230 9.06 6.41 8.51
CA SER A 230 9.45 7.58 9.30
C SER A 230 8.63 7.73 10.60
N PHE A 231 7.32 7.44 10.56
CA PHE A 231 6.37 7.55 11.69
C PHE A 231 5.64 6.22 12.03
N PRO A 232 6.34 5.09 12.12
CA PRO A 232 5.71 3.77 12.21
C PRO A 232 4.82 3.59 13.45
N GLN A 233 5.15 4.24 14.59
CA GLN A 233 4.36 4.17 15.81
C GLN A 233 3.01 4.88 15.65
N THR A 234 3.02 6.08 15.05
CA THR A 234 1.81 6.89 14.84
C THR A 234 0.89 6.21 13.82
N VAL A 235 1.45 5.73 12.71
CA VAL A 235 0.69 4.96 11.70
C VAL A 235 0.06 3.73 12.33
N ALA A 236 0.82 2.94 13.10
CA ALA A 236 0.31 1.74 13.74
C ALA A 236 -0.79 2.06 14.78
N ARG A 237 -0.60 3.09 15.59
CA ARG A 237 -1.60 3.52 16.57
C ARG A 237 -2.91 3.90 15.87
N TYR A 238 -2.87 4.79 14.88
CA TYR A 238 -4.08 5.21 14.16
C TYR A 238 -4.75 4.03 13.44
N THR A 239 -3.96 3.12 12.87
CA THR A 239 -4.48 1.89 12.26
C THR A 239 -5.20 1.01 13.28
N LEU A 240 -4.58 0.72 14.43
CA LEU A 240 -5.16 -0.17 15.44
C LEU A 240 -6.38 0.46 16.12
N ASP A 241 -6.36 1.77 16.38
CA ASP A 241 -7.50 2.49 16.94
C ASP A 241 -8.70 2.43 15.99
N PHE A 242 -8.47 2.77 14.71
CA PHE A 242 -9.48 2.70 13.66
C PHE A 242 -10.06 1.29 13.49
N LEU A 243 -9.22 0.26 13.45
CA LEU A 243 -9.71 -1.13 13.31
C LEU A 243 -10.55 -1.60 14.49
N ARG A 244 -10.28 -1.08 15.70
CA ARG A 244 -11.13 -1.36 16.89
C ARG A 244 -12.49 -0.68 16.77
N GLU A 245 -12.53 0.56 16.33
CA GLU A 245 -13.76 1.33 16.10
C GLU A 245 -14.62 0.72 14.98
N ALA A 246 -14.00 0.31 13.89
CA ALA A 246 -14.64 -0.33 12.73
C ALA A 246 -15.02 -1.79 12.97
N LYS A 247 -14.62 -2.40 14.10
CA LYS A 247 -14.80 -3.84 14.42
C LYS A 247 -14.26 -4.78 13.32
N ALA A 248 -13.10 -4.43 12.74
CA ALA A 248 -12.49 -5.06 11.58
C ALA A 248 -11.17 -5.82 11.92
#